data_48ce339625edcd852cc688939a376082
#
_entry.id   48ce339625edcd852cc688939a376082
#
_cell.length_a   1.000
_cell.length_b   1.000
_cell.length_c   1.000
_cell.angle_alpha   90.00
_cell.angle_beta   90.00
_cell.angle_gamma   90.00
#
_symmetry.space_group_name_H-M   'P 1'
#
loop_
_entity.id
_entity.type
_entity.pdbx_description
1 polymer ?
#
loop_
_entity_poly.entity_id
_entity_poly.type
_entity_poly.pdbx_seq_one_letter_code
_entity_poly.pdbx_strand_id
1 'polypeptide(L)'
;MLSCKAQKEGHSPVGEKIENMVLVDHDSFSNIETYETRVIKDEKSLRKFYSEINKTRKPGRPVPKVDFSKEMVLLVCLGEQNGRQNAVLSKVKETDSEISIAVEMIKEQGEITVQPVYFPFYLYKMPLVDKTITFQKIDN
;
A
#
# COMPACT_ATOMS: atom_id res chain seq x y z
N MET A 1 2.19 26.08 -20.02
CA MET A 1 2.17 25.73 -19.39
C MET A 1 1.42 25.49 -18.69
N LEU A 2 1.15 25.30 -18.47
CA LEU A 2 0.48 24.98 -17.83
C LEU A 2 0.42 24.21 -16.95
N SER A 3 0.79 23.66 -16.82
CA SER A 3 0.91 22.64 -15.96
C SER A 3 1.12 22.93 -14.59
N CYS A 4 1.47 24.01 -14.26
CA CYS A 4 1.78 24.23 -12.91
C CYS A 4 0.63 24.16 -12.05
N LYS A 5 -0.55 24.25 -12.55
CA LYS A 5 -1.58 24.16 -11.65
C LYS A 5 -1.72 22.84 -11.06
N ALA A 6 -1.26 21.83 -11.69
CA ALA A 6 -1.44 20.55 -11.14
C ALA A 6 -0.69 20.39 -9.88
N GLN A 7 0.35 21.11 -9.67
CA GLN A 7 1.06 20.90 -8.51
C GLN A 7 0.54 21.47 -7.32
N LYS A 8 -0.30 22.42 -7.38
CA LYS A 8 -0.77 22.93 -6.18
C LYS A 8 -1.68 22.08 -5.53
N GLU A 9 -2.24 21.16 -6.20
CA GLU A 9 -3.16 20.36 -5.58
C GLU A 9 -2.64 19.39 -4.70
N GLY A 10 -1.52 19.22 -4.51
CA GLY A 10 -1.05 18.28 -3.63
C GLY A 10 0.13 17.62 -4.19
N HIS A 11 0.42 16.42 -3.75
CA HIS A 11 1.65 15.75 -4.06
C HIS A 11 1.58 14.97 -5.35
N SER A 12 2.58 15.13 -6.20
CA SER A 12 2.67 14.33 -7.41
C SER A 12 3.50 13.11 -7.15
N PRO A 13 3.07 11.93 -7.59
CA PRO A 13 3.87 10.72 -7.38
C PRO A 13 5.20 10.80 -8.12
N VAL A 14 6.20 10.09 -7.61
CA VAL A 14 7.50 10.07 -8.25
C VAL A 14 7.51 9.21 -9.51
N GLY A 15 6.54 8.34 -9.71
CA GLY A 15 6.48 7.51 -10.89
C GLY A 15 5.17 7.64 -11.59
N GLU A 16 4.89 6.71 -12.47
CA GLU A 16 3.67 6.72 -13.25
C GLU A 16 2.56 5.98 -12.54
N LYS A 17 1.34 6.31 -12.88
CA LYS A 17 0.20 5.60 -12.34
C LYS A 17 0.27 4.14 -12.71
N ILE A 18 -0.08 3.25 -11.77
CA ILE A 18 -0.13 1.83 -12.04
C ILE A 18 -1.50 1.50 -12.59
N GLU A 19 -1.54 1.02 -13.83
CA GLU A 19 -2.80 0.77 -14.50
C GLU A 19 -3.59 -0.33 -13.82
N ASN A 20 -4.85 -0.12 -13.70
CA ASN A 20 -5.78 -1.12 -13.18
C ASN A 20 -5.48 -1.61 -11.76
N MET A 21 -4.79 -0.80 -10.98
CA MET A 21 -4.55 -1.11 -9.58
C MET A 21 -5.64 -0.46 -8.74
N VAL A 22 -6.21 -1.22 -7.82
CA VAL A 22 -7.31 -0.75 -7.00
C VAL A 22 -7.00 -1.00 -5.54
N LEU A 23 -7.26 -0.03 -4.69
CA LEU A 23 -7.14 -0.21 -3.25
C LEU A 23 -8.33 -1.03 -2.78
N VAL A 24 -8.08 -2.18 -2.19
CA VAL A 24 -9.13 -3.10 -1.80
C VAL A 24 -9.46 -2.98 -0.32
N ASP A 25 -8.45 -2.75 0.50
CA ASP A 25 -8.66 -2.65 1.93
C ASP A 25 -7.53 -1.84 2.55
N HIS A 26 -7.81 -1.18 3.66
CA HIS A 26 -6.79 -0.48 4.41
C HIS A 26 -7.31 -0.23 5.81
N ASP A 27 -6.41 -0.03 6.74
CA ASP A 27 -6.81 0.29 8.09
C ASP A 27 -5.61 0.88 8.82
N SER A 28 -5.86 1.51 9.94
CA SER A 28 -4.82 2.14 10.72
C SER A 28 -4.10 1.19 11.67
N PHE A 29 -4.56 -0.03 11.84
CA PHE A 29 -3.98 -0.94 12.81
C PHE A 29 -3.83 -2.33 12.25
N SER A 30 -2.61 -2.72 11.94
CA SER A 30 -2.35 -4.00 11.32
C SER A 30 -1.71 -5.03 12.24
N ASN A 31 -1.25 -4.64 13.42
CA ASN A 31 -0.44 -5.49 14.28
C ASN A 31 0.94 -5.76 13.70
N ILE A 32 1.32 -5.08 12.63
CA ILE A 32 2.63 -5.25 12.02
C ILE A 32 3.44 -4.01 12.32
N GLU A 33 4.44 -4.15 13.15
CA GLU A 33 5.16 -3.02 13.72
C GLU A 33 6.28 -2.47 12.87
N THR A 34 6.74 -3.20 11.87
CA THR A 34 7.81 -2.73 11.03
C THR A 34 7.33 -2.55 9.61
N TYR A 35 7.98 -1.67 8.88
CA TYR A 35 7.66 -1.47 7.47
C TYR A 35 7.89 -2.77 6.72
N GLU A 36 6.95 -3.14 5.88
CA GLU A 36 7.06 -4.37 5.15
C GLU A 36 6.16 -4.37 3.94
N THR A 37 6.58 -4.97 2.86
CA THR A 37 5.76 -5.12 1.67
C THR A 37 5.69 -6.60 1.32
N ARG A 38 4.59 -7.01 0.72
CA ARG A 38 4.41 -8.39 0.28
C ARG A 38 3.72 -8.42 -1.06
N VAL A 39 4.09 -9.38 -1.89
CA VAL A 39 3.36 -9.66 -3.12
C VAL A 39 2.64 -10.97 -2.86
N ILE A 40 1.34 -10.96 -2.94
CA ILE A 40 0.53 -12.12 -2.60
C ILE A 40 -0.14 -12.64 -3.87
N LYS A 41 0.10 -13.89 -4.19
CA LYS A 41 -0.41 -14.51 -5.40
C LYS A 41 -1.29 -15.74 -5.12
N ASP A 42 -1.63 -15.99 -3.88
CA ASP A 42 -2.51 -17.10 -3.55
C ASP A 42 -3.37 -16.79 -2.34
N GLU A 43 -4.46 -17.53 -2.23
CA GLU A 43 -5.42 -17.25 -1.18
C GLU A 43 -4.91 -17.61 0.20
N LYS A 44 -4.07 -18.63 0.29
CA LYS A 44 -3.57 -19.04 1.58
C LYS A 44 -2.74 -17.93 2.20
N SER A 45 -1.90 -17.26 1.40
CA SER A 45 -1.08 -16.16 1.90
C SER A 45 -1.94 -14.96 2.29
N LEU A 46 -3.00 -14.71 1.53
CA LEU A 46 -3.90 -13.60 1.86
C LEU A 46 -4.62 -13.88 3.17
N ARG A 47 -5.10 -15.10 3.37
CA ARG A 47 -5.75 -15.44 4.61
C ARG A 47 -4.80 -15.41 5.79
N LYS A 48 -3.53 -15.74 5.56
CA LYS A 48 -2.55 -15.68 6.62
C LYS A 48 -2.36 -14.24 7.10
N PHE A 49 -2.28 -13.29 6.18
CA PHE A 49 -2.17 -11.89 6.56
C PHE A 49 -3.39 -11.45 7.37
N TYR A 50 -4.59 -11.84 6.94
CA TYR A 50 -5.79 -11.43 7.66
C TYR A 50 -5.86 -12.08 9.04
N SER A 51 -5.32 -13.28 9.20
CA SER A 51 -5.30 -13.84 10.52
C SER A 51 -4.33 -13.09 11.43
N GLU A 52 -3.29 -12.49 10.88
CA GLU A 52 -2.39 -11.69 11.67
C GLU A 52 -3.06 -10.42 12.15
N ILE A 53 -3.75 -9.71 11.27
CA ILE A 53 -4.35 -8.45 11.69
C ILE A 53 -5.59 -8.66 12.53
N ASN A 54 -6.20 -9.83 12.46
CA ASN A 54 -7.42 -10.10 13.20
C ASN A 54 -7.16 -10.68 14.59
N LYS A 55 -5.92 -10.87 14.98
CA LYS A 55 -5.64 -11.42 16.29
C LYS A 55 -6.26 -10.65 17.42
N THR A 56 -6.33 -9.34 17.29
CA THR A 56 -6.86 -8.50 18.36
C THR A 56 -8.15 -7.81 17.97
N ARG A 57 -8.80 -8.26 16.92
CA ARG A 57 -10.04 -7.65 16.47
C ARG A 57 -11.21 -8.55 16.64
N LYS A 58 -12.30 -7.99 17.16
CA LYS A 58 -13.55 -8.72 17.30
C LYS A 58 -14.70 -7.77 17.03
N PRO A 59 -15.38 -7.94 15.91
CA PRO A 59 -15.15 -8.99 14.91
C PRO A 59 -13.95 -8.68 14.04
N GLY A 60 -13.41 -9.71 13.43
CA GLY A 60 -12.29 -9.51 12.54
C GLY A 60 -12.73 -8.94 11.21
N ARG A 61 -11.77 -8.44 10.45
CA ARG A 61 -12.05 -7.93 9.11
C ARG A 61 -12.19 -9.11 8.17
N PRO A 62 -13.15 -9.05 7.25
CA PRO A 62 -13.32 -10.16 6.30
C PRO A 62 -12.20 -10.16 5.26
N VAL A 63 -11.85 -11.33 4.79
CA VAL A 63 -10.85 -11.47 3.75
C VAL A 63 -11.48 -11.06 2.42
N PRO A 64 -10.90 -10.13 1.69
CA PRO A 64 -11.48 -9.74 0.41
C PRO A 64 -11.41 -10.86 -0.61
N LYS A 65 -12.29 -10.82 -1.58
CA LYS A 65 -12.29 -11.81 -2.62
C LYS A 65 -11.37 -11.39 -3.73
N VAL A 66 -10.45 -12.27 -4.11
CA VAL A 66 -9.49 -12.00 -5.17
C VAL A 66 -9.44 -13.24 -6.06
N ASP A 67 -9.49 -13.06 -7.35
CA ASP A 67 -9.39 -14.16 -8.28
C ASP A 67 -7.92 -14.32 -8.67
N PHE A 68 -7.21 -15.15 -7.95
CA PHE A 68 -5.76 -15.28 -8.15
C PHE A 68 -5.38 -15.93 -9.49
N SER A 69 -6.35 -16.37 -10.28
CA SER A 69 -6.02 -16.79 -11.63
C SER A 69 -5.87 -15.59 -12.58
N LYS A 70 -6.35 -14.42 -12.17
CA LYS A 70 -6.29 -13.22 -13.01
C LYS A 70 -5.68 -12.02 -12.31
N GLU A 71 -5.57 -12.07 -11.00
CA GLU A 71 -5.15 -10.92 -10.22
C GLU A 71 -4.12 -11.28 -9.20
N MET A 72 -3.40 -10.29 -8.73
CA MET A 72 -2.46 -10.45 -7.65
C MET A 72 -2.63 -9.30 -6.67
N VAL A 73 -2.08 -9.45 -5.48
CA VAL A 73 -2.26 -8.49 -4.41
C VAL A 73 -0.91 -7.91 -4.01
N LEU A 74 -0.89 -6.61 -3.79
CA LEU A 74 0.26 -5.92 -3.25
C LEU A 74 -0.11 -5.42 -1.88
N LEU A 75 0.69 -5.76 -0.88
CA LEU A 75 0.43 -5.36 0.49
C LEU A 75 1.55 -4.44 0.96
N VAL A 76 1.18 -3.32 1.54
CA VAL A 76 2.13 -2.37 2.10
C VAL A 76 1.75 -2.11 3.54
N CYS A 77 2.66 -2.43 4.47
CA CYS A 77 2.49 -2.13 5.87
C CYS A 77 3.51 -1.07 6.23
N LEU A 78 3.06 0.06 6.73
CA LEU A 78 3.96 1.18 6.97
C LEU A 78 4.75 1.07 8.28
N GLY A 79 4.40 0.12 9.12
CA GLY A 79 5.05 0.01 10.42
C GLY A 79 4.54 1.06 11.38
N GLU A 80 5.23 1.26 12.44
CA GLU A 80 4.80 2.20 13.46
C GLU A 80 4.92 3.62 12.96
N GLN A 81 3.84 4.38 13.02
CA GLN A 81 3.81 5.76 12.57
C GLN A 81 3.20 6.64 13.64
N ASN A 82 3.77 7.83 13.81
CA ASN A 82 3.22 8.81 14.73
C ASN A 82 2.40 9.77 13.88
N GLY A 83 1.12 9.79 14.12
CA GLY A 83 0.23 10.61 13.32
C GLY A 83 -0.18 9.89 12.05
N ARG A 84 -1.10 10.48 11.32
CA ARG A 84 -1.65 9.86 10.16
C ARG A 84 -0.76 9.98 8.96
N GLN A 85 -0.62 8.92 8.21
CA GLN A 85 0.12 8.94 6.98
C GLN A 85 -0.63 8.19 5.93
N ASN A 86 -0.45 8.59 4.68
CA ASN A 86 -1.05 7.92 3.54
C ASN A 86 0.07 7.36 2.67
N ALA A 87 -0.22 6.30 1.96
CA ALA A 87 0.74 5.72 1.04
C ALA A 87 0.29 5.96 -0.38
N VAL A 88 1.23 6.32 -1.24
CA VAL A 88 0.96 6.47 -2.66
C VAL A 88 1.92 5.56 -3.40
N LEU A 89 1.39 4.66 -4.22
CA LEU A 89 2.19 3.75 -5.00
C LEU A 89 2.25 4.22 -6.45
N SER A 90 3.43 4.18 -7.02
CA SER A 90 3.58 4.54 -8.43
C SER A 90 4.66 3.65 -9.06
N LYS A 91 4.61 3.49 -10.38
CA LYS A 91 5.55 2.65 -11.08
C LYS A 91 6.72 3.50 -11.53
N VAL A 92 7.92 3.18 -11.08
CA VAL A 92 9.10 3.95 -11.45
C VAL A 92 9.94 3.27 -12.52
N LYS A 93 9.71 1.98 -12.77
CA LYS A 93 10.47 1.28 -13.77
C LYS A 93 9.75 0.01 -14.16
N GLU A 94 9.79 -0.34 -15.41
CA GLU A 94 9.27 -1.62 -15.86
C GLU A 94 10.16 -2.17 -16.95
N THR A 95 10.56 -3.43 -16.82
CA THR A 95 11.33 -4.12 -17.84
C THR A 95 10.57 -5.39 -18.20
N ASP A 96 11.14 -6.25 -19.01
CA ASP A 96 10.50 -7.51 -19.36
C ASP A 96 10.35 -8.42 -18.15
N SER A 97 11.18 -8.26 -17.14
CA SER A 97 11.18 -9.17 -16.01
C SER A 97 10.86 -8.53 -14.67
N GLU A 98 10.74 -7.23 -14.61
CA GLU A 98 10.59 -6.56 -13.31
C GLU A 98 9.73 -5.31 -13.37
N ILE A 99 8.96 -5.06 -12.33
CA ILE A 99 8.27 -3.79 -12.13
C ILE A 99 8.73 -3.25 -10.79
N SER A 100 9.26 -2.04 -10.78
CA SER A 100 9.65 -1.38 -9.53
C SER A 100 8.59 -0.38 -9.15
N ILE A 101 8.12 -0.47 -7.92
CA ILE A 101 7.04 0.36 -7.42
C ILE A 101 7.58 1.22 -6.29
N ALA A 102 7.38 2.52 -6.40
CA ALA A 102 7.74 3.44 -5.33
C ALA A 102 6.59 3.48 -4.33
N VAL A 103 6.92 3.41 -3.05
CA VAL A 103 5.97 3.56 -1.98
C VAL A 103 6.32 4.87 -1.29
N GLU A 104 5.48 5.86 -1.50
CA GLU A 104 5.71 7.17 -0.96
C GLU A 104 4.82 7.39 0.22
N MET A 105 5.37 7.79 1.37
CA MET A 105 4.58 8.02 2.55
C MET A 105 4.37 9.51 2.70
N ILE A 106 3.12 9.93 2.73
CA ILE A 106 2.77 11.33 2.79
C ILE A 106 2.09 11.60 4.11
N LYS A 107 2.69 12.48 4.92
CA LYS A 107 2.13 12.82 6.18
C LYS A 107 0.97 13.75 6.02
N GLU A 108 -0.12 13.45 6.74
CA GLU A 108 -1.24 14.33 6.74
C GLU A 108 -0.93 15.50 7.59
N GLN A 109 -1.18 16.71 7.12
CA GLN A 109 -0.91 17.87 7.90
C GLN A 109 -2.07 18.23 8.74
N GLY A 110 -1.84 18.90 9.84
CA GLY A 110 -2.90 19.29 10.70
C GLY A 110 -2.32 19.80 11.94
N GLU A 111 -3.05 20.50 12.80
CA GLU A 111 -2.54 20.90 14.03
C GLU A 111 -2.69 19.87 14.99
N ILE A 112 -1.70 19.42 15.60
CA ILE A 112 -1.72 18.34 16.46
C ILE A 112 -0.98 18.56 17.68
N THR A 113 -1.56 18.35 18.77
CA THR A 113 -0.86 18.42 20.02
C THR A 113 -0.47 17.04 20.46
N VAL A 114 -1.29 16.03 20.16
CA VAL A 114 -0.97 14.68 20.54
C VAL A 114 -1.10 13.81 19.33
N GLN A 115 -0.09 13.02 19.05
CA GLN A 115 -0.12 12.19 17.89
C GLN A 115 -0.24 10.75 18.28
N PRO A 116 -1.35 10.12 17.94
CA PRO A 116 -1.48 8.70 18.24
C PRO A 116 -0.53 7.87 17.40
N VAL A 117 -0.29 6.67 17.86
CA VAL A 117 0.56 5.75 17.14
C VAL A 117 -0.33 4.86 16.28
N TYR A 118 0.03 4.73 15.01
CA TYR A 118 -0.72 3.90 14.07
C TYR A 118 0.19 2.84 13.48
N PHE A 119 -0.42 1.76 12.98
CA PHE A 119 0.30 0.72 12.25
C PHE A 119 -0.49 0.47 10.97
N PRO A 120 -0.42 1.37 10.00
CA PRO A 120 -1.31 1.30 8.84
C PRO A 120 -0.94 0.22 7.86
N PHE A 121 -1.94 -0.31 7.18
CA PHE A 121 -1.68 -1.17 6.03
C PHE A 121 -2.56 -0.77 4.86
N TYR A 122 -2.11 -1.10 3.67
CA TYR A 122 -2.84 -0.86 2.43
C TYR A 122 -2.74 -2.10 1.58
N LEU A 123 -3.86 -2.58 1.09
CA LEU A 123 -3.91 -3.78 0.28
C LEU A 123 -4.49 -3.44 -1.08
N TYR A 124 -3.72 -3.70 -2.12
CA TYR A 124 -4.12 -3.36 -3.49
C TYR A 124 -4.24 -4.62 -4.33
N LYS A 125 -5.08 -4.55 -5.35
CA LYS A 125 -5.27 -5.63 -6.28
C LYS A 125 -4.92 -5.11 -7.67
N MET A 126 -4.23 -5.88 -8.48
CA MET A 126 -3.90 -5.51 -9.85
C MET A 126 -3.91 -6.74 -10.72
N PRO A 127 -3.93 -6.58 -12.05
CA PRO A 127 -3.89 -7.74 -12.93
C PRO A 127 -2.63 -8.55 -12.70
N LEU A 128 -2.76 -9.87 -12.81
CA LEU A 128 -1.63 -10.76 -12.61
C LEU A 128 -0.58 -10.54 -13.69
N VAL A 129 0.66 -10.37 -13.30
CA VAL A 129 1.75 -10.25 -14.24
C VAL A 129 2.83 -11.25 -13.87
N ASP A 130 3.59 -11.69 -14.87
CA ASP A 130 4.63 -12.66 -14.66
C ASP A 130 5.97 -11.92 -14.56
N LYS A 131 6.02 -10.96 -13.68
CA LYS A 131 7.23 -10.16 -13.46
C LYS A 131 7.49 -10.07 -11.98
N THR A 132 8.74 -9.88 -11.62
CA THR A 132 9.09 -9.67 -10.22
C THR A 132 8.70 -8.26 -9.84
N ILE A 133 8.03 -8.11 -8.71
CA ILE A 133 7.68 -6.80 -8.20
C ILE A 133 8.65 -6.44 -7.10
N THR A 134 9.27 -5.28 -7.22
CA THR A 134 10.13 -4.77 -6.16
C THR A 134 9.55 -3.44 -5.66
N PHE A 135 9.78 -3.14 -4.41
CA PHE A 135 9.25 -1.93 -3.81
C PHE A 135 10.40 -1.03 -3.36
N GLN A 136 10.22 0.26 -3.56
CA GLN A 136 11.22 1.22 -3.17
C GLN A 136 10.57 2.22 -2.26
N LYS A 137 10.97 2.25 -1.01
CA LYS A 137 10.39 3.17 -0.05
C LYS A 137 10.98 4.55 -0.25
N ILE A 138 10.11 5.52 -0.37
CA ILE A 138 10.54 6.90 -0.57
C ILE A 138 10.21 7.69 0.70
N ASP A 139 11.21 8.27 1.30
CA ASP A 139 11.00 9.08 2.47
C ASP A 139 10.98 10.54 2.08
N ASN A 140 10.05 11.28 2.63
CA ASN A 140 9.96 12.71 2.35
C ASN A 140 10.29 13.54 3.57
#